data_339d86ccdb13f4df10eb28dcb6ff4686
#
_entry.id   339d86ccdb13f4df10eb28dcb6ff4686
#
_cell.length_a   1.000
_cell.length_b   1.000
_cell.length_c   1.000
_cell.angle_alpha   90.00
_cell.angle_beta   90.00
_cell.angle_gamma   90.00
#
_symmetry.space_group_name_H-M   'P 1'
#
loop_
_entity.id
_entity.type
_entity.pdbx_description
1 polymer ?
#
loop_
_entity_poly.entity_id
_entity_poly.type
_entity_poly.pdbx_seq_one_letter_code
_entity_poly.pdbx_strand_id
1 'polypeptide(L)'
;MKHILLIGLMLTLSLTSNGQRNENLPLGDYTELTDTKPINEKAWNLVPEKPQLSWGNTDTRYSKQNAPSIKVSSKLRVKGWKGERINAQAILWTTSDLEKVSIAVSDLSGGKSVIPASAIQTNFVRYVMTDEVNKDGSGACGHRPIKSEWDSSIVADVLDVIKIKDVKARTTQPFWINVWIPAETNSGIYKGTVSVSFNNSKPLKLELEIEVLNHTLPAPKDWAFHLDLWQNPYSVARYHQVPLWSKAHFEALLPVMKTLANAGQKVITTSIMHKPWNGQTEDHFDSMIFRMKKMDGTWEFRYDVFDKWVNFMMNEVGIDEQINCYTLIPWALRFDYFDEATNRVMFVEAKPGEAAYEAYWGSFLKDFARHLKEKGWFEKTTIAMDERGLDVMQEALKVIKNADPDFKVSLAGNYHPEIEADLYDLCLAFGHNFPDGVKARREKEGKISTVYTC
;
A
#
# COMPACT_ATOMS: atom_id res chain seq x y z
N MET A 1 44.56 57.36 -12.83
CA MET A 1 43.93 56.15 -13.26
C MET A 1 43.66 55.32 -11.99
N LYS A 2 42.42 55.32 -11.54
CA LYS A 2 41.96 54.60 -10.33
C LYS A 2 41.32 53.29 -10.79
N HIS A 3 41.88 52.13 -10.44
CA HIS A 3 41.25 50.82 -10.63
C HIS A 3 40.29 50.56 -9.44
N ILE A 4 39.03 50.46 -9.75
CA ILE A 4 37.99 50.00 -8.81
C ILE A 4 37.91 48.50 -8.95
N LEU A 5 38.25 47.78 -7.87
CA LEU A 5 38.08 46.33 -7.75
C LEU A 5 36.65 46.07 -7.25
N LEU A 6 35.80 45.52 -8.08
CA LEU A 6 34.47 45.03 -7.67
C LEU A 6 34.64 43.59 -7.12
N ILE A 7 34.49 43.45 -5.79
CA ILE A 7 34.42 42.15 -5.15
C ILE A 7 32.96 41.75 -5.19
N GLY A 8 32.62 40.80 -6.05
CA GLY A 8 31.30 40.15 -6.06
C GLY A 8 31.15 39.16 -4.91
N LEU A 9 30.31 39.50 -3.96
CA LEU A 9 29.96 38.63 -2.87
C LEU A 9 28.92 37.58 -3.40
N MET A 10 29.39 36.37 -3.73
CA MET A 10 28.48 35.24 -3.98
C MET A 10 27.91 34.77 -2.64
N LEU A 11 26.68 35.11 -2.36
CA LEU A 11 25.89 34.44 -1.32
C LEU A 11 25.53 33.03 -1.82
N THR A 12 26.27 32.03 -1.36
CA THR A 12 25.81 30.64 -1.45
C THR A 12 24.71 30.43 -0.42
N LEU A 13 23.46 30.48 -0.85
CA LEU A 13 22.36 29.93 -0.06
C LEU A 13 22.52 28.40 -0.04
N SER A 14 23.12 27.88 1.00
CA SER A 14 23.02 26.48 1.36
C SER A 14 21.61 26.22 1.85
N LEU A 15 20.75 25.74 0.96
CA LEU A 15 19.49 25.11 1.32
C LEU A 15 19.82 23.79 2.05
N THR A 16 20.02 23.87 3.36
CA THR A 16 19.93 22.69 4.22
C THR A 16 18.45 22.34 4.35
N SER A 17 17.96 21.48 3.44
CA SER A 17 16.66 20.84 3.64
C SER A 17 16.83 19.82 4.76
N ASN A 18 16.61 20.22 6.00
CA ASN A 18 16.35 19.30 7.10
C ASN A 18 14.96 18.70 6.89
N GLY A 19 14.89 17.67 6.07
CA GLY A 19 13.66 16.93 5.79
C GLY A 19 13.29 15.92 6.87
N GLN A 20 13.49 16.22 8.14
CA GLN A 20 12.84 15.50 9.22
C GLN A 20 11.48 16.15 9.46
N ARG A 21 10.42 15.56 8.92
CA ARG A 21 9.06 15.87 9.38
C ARG A 21 9.00 15.49 10.86
N ASN A 22 8.74 16.48 11.69
CA ASN A 22 8.45 16.26 13.10
C ASN A 22 7.12 15.48 13.15
N GLU A 23 7.13 14.23 13.61
CA GLU A 23 5.96 13.33 13.67
C GLU A 23 4.77 13.93 14.44
N ASN A 24 5.00 15.02 15.16
CA ASN A 24 3.98 15.73 15.93
C ASN A 24 3.38 16.96 15.22
N LEU A 25 3.83 17.29 14.01
CA LEU A 25 3.21 18.36 13.24
C LEU A 25 2.05 17.78 12.43
N PRO A 26 0.86 18.43 12.46
CA PRO A 26 -0.18 18.13 11.49
C PRO A 26 0.44 18.26 10.09
N LEU A 27 0.03 17.41 9.16
CA LEU A 27 0.39 17.53 7.75
C LEU A 27 0.03 18.95 7.33
N GLY A 28 1.04 19.84 7.18
CA GLY A 28 0.92 21.29 7.36
C GLY A 28 -0.09 22.02 6.49
N ASP A 29 -0.60 21.42 5.44
CA ASP A 29 -1.51 22.00 4.44
C ASP A 29 -2.77 21.15 4.21
N TYR A 30 -2.99 20.12 5.04
CA TYR A 30 -4.18 19.30 4.89
C TYR A 30 -5.44 20.07 5.32
N THR A 31 -6.30 20.30 4.34
CA THR A 31 -7.65 20.81 4.57
C THR A 31 -8.66 19.75 4.20
N GLU A 32 -9.53 19.38 5.15
CA GLU A 32 -10.63 18.49 4.87
C GLU A 32 -11.66 19.20 3.98
N LEU A 33 -11.94 18.63 2.81
CA LEU A 33 -12.85 19.23 1.84
C LEU A 33 -14.26 19.34 2.42
N THR A 34 -14.96 20.39 2.00
CA THR A 34 -16.37 20.58 2.35
C THR A 34 -17.22 19.58 1.55
N ASP A 35 -18.10 18.87 2.23
CA ASP A 35 -19.09 18.02 1.57
C ASP A 35 -20.09 18.91 0.81
N THR A 36 -20.30 18.61 -0.47
CA THR A 36 -21.24 19.34 -1.33
C THR A 36 -22.67 18.85 -1.21
N LYS A 37 -22.91 17.71 -0.54
CA LYS A 37 -24.24 17.17 -0.33
C LYS A 37 -25.00 18.01 0.72
N PRO A 38 -26.32 18.20 0.58
CA PRO A 38 -27.10 18.97 1.53
C PRO A 38 -27.15 18.28 2.90
N ILE A 39 -27.11 19.09 3.96
CA ILE A 39 -27.29 18.62 5.33
C ILE A 39 -28.75 18.17 5.51
N ASN A 40 -28.95 17.02 6.12
CA ASN A 40 -30.28 16.56 6.50
C ASN A 40 -30.74 17.23 7.81
N GLU A 41 -31.29 18.43 7.68
CA GLU A 41 -31.78 19.25 8.82
C GLU A 41 -32.77 18.48 9.72
N LYS A 42 -33.67 17.70 9.12
CA LYS A 42 -34.67 16.94 9.89
C LYS A 42 -34.03 15.90 10.80
N ALA A 43 -32.98 15.24 10.32
CA ALA A 43 -32.23 14.27 11.11
C ALA A 43 -31.48 14.94 12.26
N TRP A 44 -30.83 16.07 11.99
CA TRP A 44 -30.08 16.82 13.01
C TRP A 44 -30.98 17.44 14.08
N ASN A 45 -32.20 17.87 13.74
CA ASN A 45 -33.19 18.39 14.71
C ASN A 45 -33.66 17.35 15.72
N LEU A 46 -33.43 16.06 15.45
CA LEU A 46 -33.73 14.96 16.37
C LEU A 46 -32.55 14.61 17.29
N VAL A 47 -31.37 15.16 17.00
CA VAL A 47 -30.15 14.89 17.81
C VAL A 47 -30.19 15.77 19.08
N PRO A 48 -29.93 15.20 20.27
CA PRO A 48 -29.79 15.98 21.50
C PRO A 48 -28.71 17.07 21.39
N GLU A 49 -28.87 18.16 22.11
CA GLU A 49 -27.88 19.26 22.14
C GLU A 49 -26.51 18.83 22.65
N LYS A 50 -26.44 17.78 23.49
CA LYS A 50 -25.19 17.26 24.02
C LYS A 50 -24.53 16.37 22.97
N PRO A 51 -23.18 16.43 22.83
CA PRO A 51 -22.44 15.51 21.98
C PRO A 51 -22.76 14.05 22.32
N GLN A 52 -22.93 13.24 21.31
CA GLN A 52 -23.26 11.83 21.40
C GLN A 52 -22.05 10.98 21.04
N LEU A 53 -21.87 9.85 21.72
CA LEU A 53 -20.81 8.87 21.43
C LEU A 53 -21.42 7.46 21.50
N SER A 54 -21.14 6.64 20.48
CA SER A 54 -21.63 5.26 20.40
C SER A 54 -20.60 4.37 19.73
N TRP A 55 -20.68 3.09 19.98
CA TRP A 55 -20.10 2.11 19.09
C TRP A 55 -20.87 2.07 17.77
N GLY A 56 -20.11 1.97 16.66
CA GLY A 56 -20.60 1.81 15.30
C GLY A 56 -20.19 0.47 14.70
N ASN A 57 -20.61 0.23 13.46
CA ASN A 57 -20.24 -0.94 12.69
C ASN A 57 -18.97 -0.62 11.86
N THR A 58 -17.99 -1.51 11.89
CA THR A 58 -16.74 -1.40 11.11
C THR A 58 -16.97 -1.44 9.60
N ASP A 59 -18.05 -2.04 9.13
CA ASP A 59 -18.39 -2.16 7.71
C ASP A 59 -19.14 -0.93 7.16
N THR A 60 -19.36 0.10 8.01
CA THR A 60 -20.11 1.29 7.64
C THR A 60 -19.20 2.52 7.55
N ARG A 61 -19.19 3.16 6.39
CA ARG A 61 -18.63 4.50 6.20
C ARG A 61 -19.69 5.53 6.60
N TYR A 62 -19.55 6.13 7.77
CA TYR A 62 -20.51 7.11 8.29
C TYR A 62 -20.34 8.44 7.58
N SER A 63 -21.43 8.99 7.03
CA SER A 63 -21.43 10.28 6.35
C SER A 63 -21.07 11.44 7.30
N LYS A 64 -20.29 12.41 6.83
CA LYS A 64 -19.87 13.56 7.63
C LYS A 64 -21.04 14.44 8.06
N GLN A 65 -21.95 14.73 7.14
CA GLN A 65 -23.06 15.70 7.33
C GLN A 65 -24.36 15.09 7.78
N ASN A 66 -24.42 13.76 7.93
CA ASN A 66 -25.64 13.10 8.39
C ASN A 66 -25.49 12.63 9.84
N ALA A 67 -26.50 12.93 10.65
CA ALA A 67 -26.63 12.27 11.95
C ALA A 67 -26.73 10.75 11.75
N PRO A 68 -25.92 9.93 12.46
CA PRO A 68 -25.90 8.49 12.22
C PRO A 68 -27.21 7.85 12.68
N SER A 69 -27.81 7.03 11.81
CA SER A 69 -29.00 6.23 12.15
C SER A 69 -28.57 4.92 12.79
N ILE A 70 -28.14 4.98 14.05
CA ILE A 70 -27.66 3.81 14.79
C ILE A 70 -28.36 3.70 16.15
N LYS A 71 -28.50 2.46 16.64
CA LYS A 71 -28.86 2.23 18.03
C LYS A 71 -27.67 2.56 18.92
N VAL A 72 -27.82 3.59 19.76
CA VAL A 72 -26.74 4.02 20.67
C VAL A 72 -26.34 2.87 21.59
N SER A 73 -25.07 2.55 21.63
CA SER A 73 -24.48 1.54 22.49
C SER A 73 -23.22 2.06 23.14
N SER A 74 -23.16 2.01 24.45
CA SER A 74 -21.97 2.35 25.23
C SER A 74 -21.03 1.17 25.47
N LYS A 75 -21.42 -0.05 25.07
CA LYS A 75 -20.65 -1.28 25.28
C LYS A 75 -20.45 -2.03 23.98
N LEU A 76 -19.24 -2.47 23.75
CA LEU A 76 -18.87 -3.37 22.66
C LEU A 76 -18.18 -4.60 23.25
N ARG A 77 -18.60 -5.78 22.83
CA ARG A 77 -17.91 -7.04 23.09
C ARG A 77 -17.46 -7.63 21.77
N VAL A 78 -16.17 -7.96 21.69
CA VAL A 78 -15.55 -8.62 20.55
C VAL A 78 -14.75 -9.84 21.02
N LYS A 79 -14.44 -10.75 20.11
CA LYS A 79 -13.60 -11.92 20.37
C LYS A 79 -12.37 -11.83 19.51
N GLY A 80 -11.26 -12.35 19.98
CA GLY A 80 -10.05 -12.47 19.19
C GLY A 80 -9.08 -13.51 19.75
N TRP A 81 -8.16 -13.92 18.90
CA TRP A 81 -7.08 -14.81 19.27
C TRP A 81 -5.89 -14.04 19.81
N LYS A 82 -5.01 -14.71 20.49
CA LYS A 82 -3.68 -14.17 20.83
C LYS A 82 -2.91 -13.91 19.54
N GLY A 83 -2.24 -12.77 19.43
CA GLY A 83 -1.54 -12.34 18.20
C GLY A 83 -2.44 -11.72 17.14
N GLU A 84 -3.75 -11.69 17.33
CA GLU A 84 -4.70 -11.11 16.39
C GLU A 84 -4.84 -9.59 16.54
N ARG A 85 -5.16 -8.92 15.44
CA ARG A 85 -5.62 -7.52 15.43
C ARG A 85 -7.13 -7.47 15.41
N ILE A 86 -7.70 -6.81 16.40
CA ILE A 86 -9.14 -6.54 16.49
C ILE A 86 -9.37 -5.08 16.14
N ASN A 87 -10.40 -4.83 15.34
CA ASN A 87 -10.82 -3.50 14.97
C ASN A 87 -12.19 -3.18 15.56
N ALA A 88 -12.38 -1.91 15.94
CA ALA A 88 -13.64 -1.36 16.39
C ALA A 88 -13.81 0.07 15.87
N GLN A 89 -15.04 0.53 15.70
CA GLN A 89 -15.33 1.89 15.30
C GLN A 89 -16.20 2.58 16.34
N ALA A 90 -15.74 3.73 16.86
CA ALA A 90 -16.52 4.60 17.72
C ALA A 90 -16.97 5.83 16.92
N ILE A 91 -18.20 6.28 17.13
CA ILE A 91 -18.82 7.37 16.38
C ILE A 91 -19.18 8.50 17.34
N LEU A 92 -18.60 9.67 17.11
CA LEU A 92 -18.99 10.93 17.74
C LEU A 92 -19.85 11.73 16.79
N TRP A 93 -20.96 12.32 17.26
CA TRP A 93 -21.72 13.29 16.49
C TRP A 93 -22.25 14.39 17.41
N THR A 94 -22.38 15.59 16.87
CA THR A 94 -22.67 16.79 17.68
C THR A 94 -23.45 17.84 16.91
N THR A 95 -24.30 18.57 17.63
CA THR A 95 -25.02 19.75 17.12
C THR A 95 -24.29 21.05 17.42
N SER A 96 -23.20 21.03 18.18
CA SER A 96 -22.37 22.20 18.54
C SER A 96 -20.89 21.96 18.19
N ASP A 97 -20.13 23.04 18.04
CA ASP A 97 -18.68 22.96 17.82
C ASP A 97 -17.99 22.33 19.04
N LEU A 98 -17.06 21.41 18.76
CA LEU A 98 -16.19 20.82 19.76
C LEU A 98 -14.73 21.13 19.42
N GLU A 99 -14.00 21.69 20.37
CA GLU A 99 -12.59 22.03 20.22
C GLU A 99 -11.69 20.97 20.84
N LYS A 100 -10.52 20.77 20.23
CA LYS A 100 -9.47 19.88 20.75
C LYS A 100 -9.95 18.47 21.03
N VAL A 101 -10.80 17.95 20.14
CA VAL A 101 -11.27 16.56 20.25
C VAL A 101 -10.10 15.61 20.17
N SER A 102 -10.03 14.67 21.10
CA SER A 102 -9.04 13.59 21.12
C SER A 102 -9.66 12.30 21.63
N ILE A 103 -9.06 11.17 21.28
CA ILE A 103 -9.49 9.83 21.71
C ILE A 103 -8.34 9.10 22.37
N ALA A 104 -8.64 8.39 23.47
CA ALA A 104 -7.69 7.53 24.17
C ALA A 104 -8.37 6.27 24.66
N VAL A 105 -7.60 5.20 24.81
CA VAL A 105 -8.05 3.93 25.37
C VAL A 105 -7.19 3.61 26.58
N SER A 106 -7.82 3.16 27.69
CA SER A 106 -7.12 2.68 28.85
C SER A 106 -6.48 1.31 28.58
N ASP A 107 -5.58 0.88 29.44
CA ASP A 107 -5.25 -0.54 29.55
C ASP A 107 -6.54 -1.36 29.63
N LEU A 108 -6.53 -2.55 29.00
CA LEU A 108 -7.62 -3.50 29.11
C LEU A 108 -7.23 -4.54 30.18
N SER A 109 -7.94 -4.55 31.30
CA SER A 109 -7.64 -5.42 32.42
C SER A 109 -8.45 -6.72 32.36
N GLY A 110 -7.78 -7.87 32.56
CA GLY A 110 -8.38 -9.20 32.61
C GLY A 110 -7.81 -10.03 33.77
N GLY A 111 -8.43 -9.94 34.93
CA GLY A 111 -7.92 -10.62 36.14
C GLY A 111 -6.51 -10.14 36.55
N LYS A 112 -5.53 -11.03 36.43
CA LYS A 112 -4.11 -10.71 36.74
C LYS A 112 -3.31 -10.29 35.49
N SER A 113 -3.94 -10.25 34.31
CA SER A 113 -3.29 -9.95 33.02
C SER A 113 -3.85 -8.65 32.45
N VAL A 114 -3.03 -7.98 31.62
CA VAL A 114 -3.35 -6.68 31.03
C VAL A 114 -2.95 -6.68 29.56
N ILE A 115 -3.81 -6.16 28.69
CA ILE A 115 -3.43 -5.72 27.35
C ILE A 115 -3.13 -4.23 27.48
N PRO A 116 -1.87 -3.80 27.34
CA PRO A 116 -1.49 -2.42 27.61
C PRO A 116 -2.01 -1.46 26.54
N ALA A 117 -2.27 -0.22 26.91
CA ALA A 117 -2.69 0.84 25.99
C ALA A 117 -1.71 1.04 24.82
N SER A 118 -0.43 0.71 25.00
CA SER A 118 0.59 0.74 23.93
C SER A 118 0.35 -0.29 22.82
N ALA A 119 -0.45 -1.32 23.05
CA ALA A 119 -0.90 -2.28 22.04
C ALA A 119 -2.18 -1.81 21.31
N ILE A 120 -2.67 -0.60 21.62
CA ILE A 120 -3.90 -0.05 21.09
C ILE A 120 -3.61 1.22 20.30
N GLN A 121 -3.98 1.24 19.05
CA GLN A 121 -3.88 2.41 18.20
C GLN A 121 -5.26 3.03 18.00
N THR A 122 -5.35 4.35 18.12
CA THR A 122 -6.56 5.12 17.85
C THR A 122 -6.30 6.15 16.76
N ASN A 123 -7.21 6.27 15.81
CA ASN A 123 -7.11 7.21 14.70
C ASN A 123 -8.46 7.88 14.47
N PHE A 124 -8.43 9.17 14.10
CA PHE A 124 -9.57 9.77 13.42
C PHE A 124 -9.74 9.09 12.06
N VAL A 125 -10.98 8.82 11.66
CA VAL A 125 -11.24 8.47 10.27
C VAL A 125 -11.45 9.77 9.49
N ARG A 126 -10.54 10.02 8.54
CA ARG A 126 -10.54 11.21 7.71
C ARG A 126 -11.57 11.08 6.60
N TYR A 127 -12.22 12.18 6.30
CA TYR A 127 -13.10 12.30 5.15
C TYR A 127 -12.30 12.73 3.92
N VAL A 128 -12.43 11.97 2.85
CA VAL A 128 -11.76 12.23 1.58
C VAL A 128 -12.77 12.26 0.44
N MET A 129 -12.44 13.01 -0.61
CA MET A 129 -13.24 13.03 -1.84
C MET A 129 -13.00 11.73 -2.59
N THR A 130 -14.07 11.11 -3.04
CA THR A 130 -14.05 9.96 -3.95
C THR A 130 -14.99 10.17 -5.13
N ASP A 131 -14.70 9.48 -6.21
CA ASP A 131 -15.50 9.40 -7.44
C ASP A 131 -15.70 7.93 -7.85
N GLU A 132 -15.74 7.01 -6.88
CA GLU A 132 -15.81 5.56 -7.09
C GLU A 132 -16.94 5.12 -8.02
N VAL A 133 -18.06 5.81 -7.98
CA VAL A 133 -19.27 5.42 -8.71
C VAL A 133 -19.75 6.54 -9.64
N ASN A 134 -20.41 6.15 -10.71
CA ASN A 134 -21.17 7.07 -11.56
C ASN A 134 -22.46 7.52 -10.82
N LYS A 135 -23.07 8.60 -11.28
CA LYS A 135 -24.31 9.15 -10.69
C LYS A 135 -25.50 8.16 -10.74
N ASP A 136 -25.48 7.21 -11.64
CA ASP A 136 -26.46 6.12 -11.75
C ASP A 136 -26.20 4.97 -10.77
N GLY A 137 -25.10 5.05 -10.00
CA GLY A 137 -24.70 4.02 -9.04
C GLY A 137 -23.87 2.89 -9.67
N SER A 138 -23.64 2.89 -10.98
CA SER A 138 -22.70 1.97 -11.61
C SER A 138 -21.28 2.41 -11.29
N GLY A 139 -20.40 1.46 -11.04
CA GLY A 139 -19.00 1.73 -10.79
C GLY A 139 -18.15 0.64 -11.39
N ALA A 140 -16.98 1.00 -11.87
CA ALA A 140 -15.97 0.06 -12.32
C ALA A 140 -14.59 0.71 -12.26
N CYS A 141 -13.57 -0.09 -12.08
CA CYS A 141 -12.21 0.27 -12.42
C CYS A 141 -12.13 0.71 -13.88
N GLY A 142 -11.34 1.72 -14.14
CA GLY A 142 -10.97 2.06 -15.50
C GLY A 142 -11.29 3.49 -15.89
N HIS A 143 -11.21 3.69 -17.19
CA HIS A 143 -11.33 5.01 -17.78
C HIS A 143 -12.77 5.53 -17.78
N ARG A 144 -13.00 6.67 -17.11
CA ARG A 144 -14.29 7.37 -17.07
C ARG A 144 -14.14 8.75 -17.70
N PRO A 145 -14.28 8.87 -19.04
CA PRO A 145 -13.95 10.10 -19.75
C PRO A 145 -14.94 11.26 -19.52
N ILE A 146 -16.20 10.94 -19.12
CA ILE A 146 -17.24 11.95 -18.98
C ILE A 146 -17.39 12.34 -17.50
N LYS A 147 -16.61 13.34 -17.08
CA LYS A 147 -16.56 13.76 -15.67
C LYS A 147 -17.93 14.19 -15.10
N SER A 148 -18.84 14.68 -15.92
CA SER A 148 -20.20 15.06 -15.47
C SER A 148 -21.08 13.88 -15.04
N GLU A 149 -20.70 12.66 -15.40
CA GLU A 149 -21.43 11.43 -15.06
C GLU A 149 -20.95 10.82 -13.73
N TRP A 150 -19.82 11.28 -13.18
CA TRP A 150 -19.29 10.77 -11.92
C TRP A 150 -20.02 11.34 -10.73
N ASP A 151 -20.19 10.53 -9.69
CA ASP A 151 -20.55 11.00 -8.36
C ASP A 151 -19.28 11.44 -7.62
N SER A 152 -19.28 12.66 -7.09
CA SER A 152 -18.24 13.13 -6.17
C SER A 152 -18.81 13.16 -4.78
N SER A 153 -18.29 12.32 -3.89
CA SER A 153 -18.74 12.20 -2.51
C SER A 153 -17.61 12.33 -1.52
N ILE A 154 -17.92 12.88 -0.36
CA ILE A 154 -17.03 12.85 0.80
C ILE A 154 -17.32 11.58 1.59
N VAL A 155 -16.32 10.71 1.74
CA VAL A 155 -16.44 9.45 2.48
C VAL A 155 -15.42 9.36 3.61
N ALA A 156 -15.80 8.69 4.70
CA ALA A 156 -14.90 8.34 5.79
C ALA A 156 -14.04 7.14 5.35
N ASP A 157 -12.74 7.33 5.12
CA ASP A 157 -11.91 6.29 4.57
C ASP A 157 -10.52 6.19 5.21
N VAL A 158 -9.75 7.27 5.27
CA VAL A 158 -8.35 7.24 5.67
C VAL A 158 -8.19 7.28 7.19
N LEU A 159 -7.33 6.42 7.74
CA LEU A 159 -6.93 6.49 9.15
C LEU A 159 -5.90 7.61 9.32
N ASP A 160 -6.32 8.71 9.98
CA ASP A 160 -5.52 9.90 10.12
C ASP A 160 -4.41 9.74 11.18
N VAL A 161 -3.28 10.37 10.93
CA VAL A 161 -2.18 10.47 11.92
C VAL A 161 -2.39 11.58 12.94
N ILE A 162 -3.33 12.50 12.68
CA ILE A 162 -3.69 13.59 13.60
C ILE A 162 -4.26 13.01 14.89
N LYS A 163 -3.82 13.52 16.03
CA LYS A 163 -4.28 13.07 17.35
C LYS A 163 -5.28 14.01 18.02
N ILE A 164 -5.35 15.26 17.56
CA ILE A 164 -6.25 16.28 18.08
C ILE A 164 -6.77 17.10 16.89
N LYS A 165 -8.07 17.31 16.82
CA LYS A 165 -8.71 18.23 15.84
C LYS A 165 -10.02 18.79 16.40
N ASP A 166 -10.48 19.90 15.80
CA ASP A 166 -11.81 20.41 16.07
C ASP A 166 -12.86 19.66 15.23
N VAL A 167 -14.05 19.48 15.81
CA VAL A 167 -15.20 18.87 15.15
C VAL A 167 -16.33 19.90 15.12
N LYS A 168 -16.77 20.28 13.93
CA LYS A 168 -17.81 21.30 13.76
C LYS A 168 -19.20 20.78 14.10
N ALA A 169 -20.10 21.72 14.41
CA ALA A 169 -21.51 21.44 14.59
C ALA A 169 -22.09 20.67 13.38
N ARG A 170 -23.06 19.83 13.64
CA ARG A 170 -23.73 18.98 12.64
C ARG A 170 -22.76 18.12 11.85
N THR A 171 -21.77 17.57 12.57
CA THR A 171 -20.76 16.66 12.02
C THR A 171 -20.78 15.35 12.76
N THR A 172 -20.63 14.28 12.00
CA THR A 172 -20.33 12.93 12.47
C THR A 172 -18.85 12.66 12.26
N GLN A 173 -18.16 12.24 13.32
CA GLN A 173 -16.72 11.93 13.30
C GLN A 173 -16.48 10.49 13.78
N PRO A 174 -16.15 9.57 12.89
CA PRO A 174 -15.73 8.24 13.27
C PRO A 174 -14.30 8.21 13.80
N PHE A 175 -14.06 7.28 14.72
CA PHE A 175 -12.73 6.91 15.21
C PHE A 175 -12.50 5.42 14.98
N TRP A 176 -11.34 5.06 14.50
CA TRP A 176 -10.92 3.68 14.36
C TRP A 176 -10.03 3.28 15.53
N ILE A 177 -10.32 2.14 16.11
CA ILE A 177 -9.59 1.58 17.24
C ILE A 177 -9.07 0.22 16.79
N ASN A 178 -7.75 0.06 16.81
CA ASN A 178 -7.07 -1.18 16.48
C ASN A 178 -6.37 -1.70 17.74
N VAL A 179 -6.69 -2.91 18.15
CA VAL A 179 -6.07 -3.58 19.28
C VAL A 179 -5.26 -4.76 18.77
N TRP A 180 -3.95 -4.75 18.95
CA TRP A 180 -3.11 -5.91 18.69
C TRP A 180 -2.96 -6.71 19.97
N ILE A 181 -3.65 -7.85 20.06
CA ILE A 181 -3.57 -8.73 21.24
C ILE A 181 -2.18 -9.36 21.25
N PRO A 182 -1.33 -9.12 22.29
CA PRO A 182 -0.02 -9.76 22.35
C PRO A 182 -0.15 -11.30 22.34
N ALA A 183 0.79 -11.99 21.66
CA ALA A 183 0.73 -13.43 21.52
C ALA A 183 0.83 -14.20 22.85
N GLU A 184 1.47 -13.58 23.84
CA GLU A 184 1.62 -14.12 25.21
C GLU A 184 0.44 -13.81 26.14
N THR A 185 -0.58 -13.09 25.68
CA THR A 185 -1.76 -12.73 26.46
C THR A 185 -2.48 -13.98 26.95
N ASN A 186 -2.85 -14.06 28.22
CA ASN A 186 -3.66 -15.14 28.74
C ASN A 186 -5.07 -15.10 28.14
N SER A 187 -5.69 -16.27 27.89
CA SER A 187 -7.11 -16.33 27.52
C SER A 187 -7.99 -15.80 28.66
N GLY A 188 -9.07 -15.12 28.30
CA GLY A 188 -9.99 -14.52 29.27
C GLY A 188 -10.68 -13.26 28.76
N ILE A 189 -11.41 -12.60 29.65
CA ILE A 189 -12.16 -11.38 29.34
C ILE A 189 -11.35 -10.15 29.81
N TYR A 190 -11.07 -9.24 28.89
CA TYR A 190 -10.35 -8.00 29.13
C TYR A 190 -11.28 -6.81 28.92
N LYS A 191 -11.26 -5.86 29.87
CA LYS A 191 -12.15 -4.69 29.85
C LYS A 191 -11.33 -3.40 29.97
N GLY A 192 -11.74 -2.41 29.21
CA GLY A 192 -11.20 -1.07 29.29
C GLY A 192 -12.19 -0.01 28.83
N THR A 193 -11.74 1.22 28.87
CA THR A 193 -12.54 2.40 28.56
C THR A 193 -11.93 3.15 27.39
N VAL A 194 -12.78 3.42 26.39
CA VAL A 194 -12.49 4.38 25.34
C VAL A 194 -13.04 5.73 25.80
N SER A 195 -12.21 6.76 25.78
CA SER A 195 -12.55 8.12 26.24
C SER A 195 -12.36 9.12 25.12
N VAL A 196 -13.38 9.91 24.81
CA VAL A 196 -13.31 11.04 23.88
C VAL A 196 -13.40 12.32 24.68
N SER A 197 -12.34 13.16 24.61
CA SER A 197 -12.20 14.40 25.33
C SER A 197 -12.33 15.58 24.39
N PHE A 198 -12.89 16.72 24.86
CA PHE A 198 -13.06 17.97 24.11
C PHE A 198 -13.36 19.14 25.05
N ASN A 199 -13.06 20.37 24.66
CA ASN A 199 -13.44 21.62 25.32
C ASN A 199 -13.20 21.66 26.84
N ASN A 200 -12.18 21.00 27.36
CA ASN A 200 -11.95 20.83 28.80
C ASN A 200 -13.15 20.30 29.59
N SER A 201 -14.09 19.64 28.93
CA SER A 201 -15.28 19.05 29.53
C SER A 201 -15.03 17.62 30.02
N LYS A 202 -16.00 17.06 30.77
CA LYS A 202 -15.92 15.65 31.18
C LYS A 202 -15.94 14.75 29.95
N PRO A 203 -14.98 13.85 29.78
CA PRO A 203 -14.93 12.94 28.64
C PRO A 203 -16.17 12.07 28.48
N LEU A 204 -16.59 11.84 27.25
CA LEU A 204 -17.54 10.78 26.90
C LEU A 204 -16.81 9.44 26.94
N LYS A 205 -17.50 8.39 27.38
CA LYS A 205 -16.87 7.09 27.59
C LYS A 205 -17.67 5.96 26.98
N LEU A 206 -16.94 4.99 26.39
CA LEU A 206 -17.46 3.70 25.95
C LEU A 206 -16.69 2.58 26.64
N GLU A 207 -17.35 1.46 26.87
CA GLU A 207 -16.75 0.24 27.41
C GLU A 207 -16.38 -0.70 26.27
N LEU A 208 -15.12 -1.15 26.23
CA LEU A 208 -14.61 -2.17 25.33
C LEU A 208 -14.32 -3.43 26.14
N GLU A 209 -14.92 -4.56 25.73
CA GLU A 209 -14.67 -5.88 26.27
C GLU A 209 -14.14 -6.80 25.19
N ILE A 210 -12.97 -7.41 25.40
CA ILE A 210 -12.36 -8.37 24.48
C ILE A 210 -12.31 -9.73 25.16
N GLU A 211 -12.95 -10.74 24.57
CA GLU A 211 -12.78 -12.14 24.94
C GLU A 211 -11.60 -12.72 24.17
N VAL A 212 -10.44 -12.86 24.82
CA VAL A 212 -9.24 -13.49 24.25
C VAL A 212 -9.41 -15.00 24.33
N LEU A 213 -9.49 -15.64 23.16
CA LEU A 213 -9.63 -17.08 23.05
C LEU A 213 -8.31 -17.80 23.30
N ASN A 214 -8.37 -19.06 23.72
CA ASN A 214 -7.16 -19.87 23.96
C ASN A 214 -6.62 -20.47 22.64
N HIS A 215 -6.31 -19.59 21.70
CA HIS A 215 -5.69 -19.91 20.44
C HIS A 215 -4.70 -18.81 20.08
N THR A 216 -3.56 -19.15 19.50
CA THR A 216 -2.55 -18.17 19.10
C THR A 216 -2.47 -18.13 17.58
N LEU A 217 -2.68 -16.97 16.99
CA LEU A 217 -2.48 -16.73 15.57
C LEU A 217 -0.97 -16.80 15.27
N PRO A 218 -0.53 -17.51 14.23
CA PRO A 218 0.86 -17.46 13.80
C PRO A 218 1.33 -16.02 13.51
N ALA A 219 2.63 -15.79 13.55
CA ALA A 219 3.17 -14.50 13.16
C ALA A 219 2.80 -14.20 11.68
N PRO A 220 2.60 -12.93 11.29
CA PRO A 220 2.17 -12.58 9.92
C PRO A 220 3.03 -13.19 8.82
N LYS A 221 4.34 -13.28 9.02
CA LYS A 221 5.25 -13.93 8.07
C LYS A 221 4.97 -15.42 7.86
N ASP A 222 4.36 -16.10 8.85
CA ASP A 222 4.08 -17.53 8.83
C ASP A 222 2.64 -17.85 8.41
N TRP A 223 1.85 -16.84 8.00
CA TRP A 223 0.49 -17.08 7.49
C TRP A 223 0.55 -17.80 6.16
N ALA A 224 -0.33 -18.81 6.00
CA ALA A 224 -0.46 -19.53 4.74
C ALA A 224 -1.10 -18.69 3.61
N PHE A 225 -1.72 -17.58 3.95
CA PHE A 225 -2.31 -16.66 2.97
C PHE A 225 -1.21 -15.95 2.18
N HIS A 226 -1.23 -16.10 0.86
CA HIS A 226 -0.28 -15.43 -0.03
C HIS A 226 -0.82 -14.05 -0.39
N LEU A 227 -0.25 -13.01 0.22
CA LEU A 227 -0.60 -11.61 -0.01
C LEU A 227 0.47 -10.95 -0.88
N ASP A 228 0.03 -10.36 -1.99
CA ASP A 228 0.86 -9.52 -2.86
C ASP A 228 0.21 -8.15 -3.07
N LEU A 229 0.57 -7.19 -2.24
CA LEU A 229 0.24 -5.77 -2.41
C LEU A 229 1.43 -5.09 -3.07
N TRP A 230 1.24 -4.57 -4.27
CA TRP A 230 2.31 -3.95 -5.05
C TRP A 230 2.83 -2.67 -4.39
N GLN A 231 4.15 -2.60 -4.21
CA GLN A 231 4.79 -1.47 -3.55
C GLN A 231 5.31 -0.47 -4.58
N ASN A 232 5.00 0.84 -4.40
CA ASN A 232 5.58 1.92 -5.17
C ASN A 232 6.53 2.77 -4.30
N PRO A 233 7.83 2.46 -4.24
CA PRO A 233 8.78 3.22 -3.44
C PRO A 233 8.97 4.67 -3.93
N TYR A 234 8.72 4.95 -5.20
CA TYR A 234 8.86 6.28 -5.79
C TYR A 234 7.87 7.28 -5.21
N SER A 235 6.63 6.84 -4.95
CA SER A 235 5.60 7.65 -4.28
C SER A 235 6.02 8.07 -2.88
N VAL A 236 6.69 7.18 -2.14
CA VAL A 236 7.18 7.50 -0.79
C VAL A 236 8.27 8.57 -0.85
N ALA A 237 9.20 8.47 -1.81
CA ALA A 237 10.25 9.48 -1.98
C ALA A 237 9.67 10.87 -2.31
N ARG A 238 8.71 10.94 -3.23
CA ARG A 238 8.05 12.19 -3.60
C ARG A 238 7.27 12.78 -2.41
N TYR A 239 6.47 11.96 -1.74
CA TYR A 239 5.68 12.42 -0.60
C TYR A 239 6.53 12.99 0.53
N HIS A 240 7.64 12.33 0.86
CA HIS A 240 8.57 12.77 1.89
C HIS A 240 9.62 13.77 1.40
N GLN A 241 9.65 14.09 0.10
CA GLN A 241 10.61 15.01 -0.53
C GLN A 241 12.08 14.63 -0.23
N VAL A 242 12.37 13.34 -0.33
CA VAL A 242 13.71 12.78 -0.09
C VAL A 242 14.32 12.23 -1.39
N PRO A 243 15.65 12.30 -1.57
CA PRO A 243 16.28 11.72 -2.75
C PRO A 243 16.08 10.20 -2.80
N LEU A 244 15.70 9.69 -3.98
CA LEU A 244 15.53 8.25 -4.22
C LEU A 244 16.76 7.45 -3.77
N TRP A 245 16.50 6.31 -3.11
CA TRP A 245 17.49 5.33 -2.66
C TRP A 245 18.54 5.85 -1.68
N SER A 246 18.31 7.05 -1.11
CA SER A 246 19.09 7.61 -0.01
C SER A 246 18.73 6.96 1.32
N LYS A 247 19.55 7.17 2.35
CA LYS A 247 19.26 6.74 3.72
C LYS A 247 17.90 7.29 4.20
N ALA A 248 17.62 8.58 3.96
CA ALA A 248 16.36 9.21 4.33
C ALA A 248 15.15 8.58 3.62
N HIS A 249 15.32 8.10 2.38
CA HIS A 249 14.27 7.38 1.67
C HIS A 249 13.95 6.03 2.35
N PHE A 250 14.97 5.25 2.69
CA PHE A 250 14.77 3.97 3.39
C PHE A 250 14.19 4.16 4.80
N GLU A 251 14.57 5.22 5.50
CA GLU A 251 13.95 5.59 6.79
C GLU A 251 12.46 5.94 6.63
N ALA A 252 12.07 6.62 5.55
CA ALA A 252 10.68 6.91 5.24
C ALA A 252 9.88 5.67 4.80
N LEU A 253 10.51 4.75 4.06
CA LEU A 253 9.92 3.49 3.60
C LEU A 253 9.64 2.51 4.75
N LEU A 254 10.53 2.46 5.75
CA LEU A 254 10.50 1.43 6.79
C LEU A 254 9.13 1.30 7.49
N PRO A 255 8.48 2.35 8.01
CA PRO A 255 7.20 2.22 8.70
C PRO A 255 6.08 1.74 7.78
N VAL A 256 6.07 2.19 6.51
CA VAL A 256 5.06 1.79 5.52
C VAL A 256 5.23 0.32 5.17
N MET A 257 6.44 -0.11 4.86
CA MET A 257 6.73 -1.51 4.49
C MET A 257 6.55 -2.46 5.67
N LYS A 258 6.85 -2.03 6.90
CA LYS A 258 6.52 -2.80 8.11
C LYS A 258 5.01 -3.00 8.29
N THR A 259 4.20 -2.04 7.88
CA THR A 259 2.73 -2.22 7.90
C THR A 259 2.30 -3.34 6.96
N LEU A 260 2.90 -3.43 5.77
CA LEU A 260 2.66 -4.53 4.83
C LEU A 260 3.14 -5.88 5.39
N ALA A 261 4.36 -5.93 5.94
CA ALA A 261 4.88 -7.14 6.59
C ALA A 261 3.95 -7.63 7.71
N ASN A 262 3.44 -6.71 8.52
CA ASN A 262 2.49 -7.01 9.59
C ASN A 262 1.09 -7.41 9.08
N ALA A 263 0.78 -7.19 7.80
CA ALA A 263 -0.42 -7.70 7.14
C ALA A 263 -0.20 -9.06 6.46
N GLY A 264 1.00 -9.63 6.55
CA GLY A 264 1.35 -10.93 5.96
C GLY A 264 1.81 -10.85 4.50
N GLN A 265 2.27 -9.67 4.04
CA GLN A 265 2.87 -9.50 2.71
C GLN A 265 3.98 -10.51 2.47
N LYS A 266 3.96 -11.16 1.28
CA LYS A 266 4.91 -12.20 0.88
C LYS A 266 5.86 -11.77 -0.22
N VAL A 267 5.46 -10.79 -1.02
CA VAL A 267 6.07 -10.47 -2.30
C VAL A 267 6.74 -9.11 -2.27
N ILE A 268 7.95 -9.03 -2.85
CA ILE A 268 8.67 -7.78 -3.11
C ILE A 268 8.43 -7.40 -4.56
N THR A 269 7.78 -6.25 -4.79
CA THR A 269 7.60 -5.71 -6.13
C THR A 269 8.88 -4.99 -6.57
N THR A 270 9.42 -5.37 -7.73
CA THR A 270 10.58 -4.72 -8.36
C THR A 270 10.27 -4.33 -9.80
N SER A 271 10.88 -3.27 -10.29
CA SER A 271 10.82 -2.87 -11.69
C SER A 271 12.16 -3.12 -12.37
N ILE A 272 12.15 -3.97 -13.40
CA ILE A 272 13.34 -4.30 -14.18
C ILE A 272 13.42 -3.51 -15.50
N MET A 273 12.54 -2.52 -15.67
CA MET A 273 12.54 -1.60 -16.80
C MET A 273 11.86 -0.28 -16.43
N HIS A 274 12.05 0.75 -17.24
CA HIS A 274 11.41 2.04 -17.08
C HIS A 274 9.92 1.99 -17.47
N LYS A 275 9.04 2.44 -16.56
CA LYS A 275 7.59 2.55 -16.76
C LYS A 275 6.89 1.25 -17.19
N PRO A 276 6.98 0.18 -16.42
CA PRO A 276 6.33 -1.10 -16.77
C PRO A 276 4.81 -0.97 -17.00
N TRP A 277 4.16 -0.06 -16.28
CA TRP A 277 2.72 0.25 -16.38
C TRP A 277 2.43 1.57 -17.11
N ASN A 278 3.40 2.10 -17.91
CA ASN A 278 3.28 3.36 -18.64
C ASN A 278 2.88 4.55 -17.75
N GLY A 279 1.70 5.12 -17.93
CA GLY A 279 1.20 6.26 -17.15
C GLY A 279 0.10 5.93 -16.14
N GLN A 280 -0.08 4.66 -15.77
CA GLN A 280 -1.13 4.24 -14.83
C GLN A 280 -0.85 4.67 -13.38
N THR A 281 0.42 4.95 -13.04
CA THR A 281 0.81 5.49 -11.75
C THR A 281 1.30 6.92 -11.89
N GLU A 282 0.92 7.82 -10.96
CA GLU A 282 1.41 9.21 -10.96
C GLU A 282 2.93 9.25 -10.78
N ASP A 283 3.44 8.50 -9.84
CA ASP A 283 4.87 8.31 -9.67
C ASP A 283 5.33 7.10 -10.47
N HIS A 284 5.95 7.36 -11.61
CA HIS A 284 6.38 6.29 -12.51
C HIS A 284 7.50 5.46 -11.86
N PHE A 285 7.38 4.16 -12.03
CA PHE A 285 8.48 3.26 -11.70
C PHE A 285 9.63 3.46 -12.68
N ASP A 286 10.83 3.57 -12.16
CA ASP A 286 12.04 3.52 -12.98
C ASP A 286 12.68 2.14 -12.89
N SER A 287 13.58 1.83 -13.82
CA SER A 287 14.33 0.58 -13.75
C SER A 287 15.24 0.56 -12.52
N MET A 288 15.14 -0.49 -11.71
CA MET A 288 16.09 -0.75 -10.63
C MET A 288 17.40 -1.37 -11.14
N ILE A 289 17.47 -1.63 -12.45
CA ILE A 289 18.63 -2.20 -13.14
C ILE A 289 19.18 -1.16 -14.11
N PHE A 290 20.44 -0.78 -13.95
CA PHE A 290 21.13 0.03 -14.95
C PHE A 290 21.65 -0.86 -16.08
N ARG A 291 21.33 -0.48 -17.32
CA ARG A 291 21.77 -1.17 -18.54
C ARG A 291 22.62 -0.25 -19.37
N MET A 292 23.80 -0.72 -19.74
CA MET A 292 24.72 0.02 -20.62
C MET A 292 25.16 -0.85 -21.77
N LYS A 293 25.03 -0.33 -22.98
CA LYS A 293 25.64 -0.89 -24.17
C LYS A 293 27.01 -0.25 -24.36
N LYS A 294 28.06 -1.05 -24.28
CA LYS A 294 29.45 -0.59 -24.42
C LYS A 294 29.83 -0.28 -25.85
N MET A 295 30.94 0.46 -26.04
CA MET A 295 31.46 0.81 -27.37
C MET A 295 31.82 -0.40 -28.23
N ASP A 296 32.19 -1.51 -27.62
CA ASP A 296 32.45 -2.78 -28.31
C ASP A 296 31.18 -3.61 -28.63
N GLY A 297 30.00 -3.06 -28.30
CA GLY A 297 28.70 -3.69 -28.51
C GLY A 297 28.26 -4.65 -27.43
N THR A 298 29.08 -4.94 -26.44
CA THR A 298 28.70 -5.76 -25.28
C THR A 298 27.79 -5.02 -24.31
N TRP A 299 27.13 -5.77 -23.41
CA TRP A 299 26.26 -5.21 -22.40
C TRP A 299 26.91 -5.26 -21.02
N GLU A 300 26.67 -4.21 -20.23
CA GLU A 300 26.94 -4.16 -18.80
C GLU A 300 25.64 -3.91 -18.04
N PHE A 301 25.43 -4.69 -16.96
CA PHE A 301 24.29 -4.56 -16.09
C PHE A 301 24.74 -4.29 -14.66
N ARG A 302 24.13 -3.30 -13.99
CA ARG A 302 24.39 -3.01 -12.58
C ARG A 302 23.10 -3.09 -11.78
N TYR A 303 23.21 -3.75 -10.65
CA TYR A 303 22.09 -4.13 -9.79
C TYR A 303 22.05 -3.33 -8.48
N ASP A 304 22.77 -2.21 -8.36
CA ASP A 304 22.94 -1.47 -7.11
C ASP A 304 21.62 -1.09 -6.44
N VAL A 305 20.66 -0.61 -7.20
CA VAL A 305 19.33 -0.21 -6.70
C VAL A 305 18.49 -1.43 -6.39
N PHE A 306 18.48 -2.41 -7.27
CA PHE A 306 17.76 -3.66 -7.08
C PHE A 306 18.21 -4.38 -5.80
N ASP A 307 19.52 -4.53 -5.64
CA ASP A 307 20.10 -5.17 -4.46
C ASP A 307 19.78 -4.42 -3.17
N LYS A 308 19.88 -3.09 -3.17
CA LYS A 308 19.53 -2.27 -2.00
C LYS A 308 18.07 -2.44 -1.61
N TRP A 309 17.17 -2.42 -2.59
CA TRP A 309 15.74 -2.56 -2.35
C TRP A 309 15.41 -3.95 -1.81
N VAL A 310 15.86 -5.00 -2.49
CA VAL A 310 15.59 -6.38 -2.08
C VAL A 310 16.19 -6.68 -0.70
N ASN A 311 17.45 -6.27 -0.44
CA ASN A 311 18.07 -6.45 0.89
C ASN A 311 17.30 -5.71 1.99
N PHE A 312 16.85 -4.47 1.74
CA PHE A 312 16.05 -3.71 2.70
C PHE A 312 14.74 -4.43 3.02
N MET A 313 14.01 -4.89 2.00
CA MET A 313 12.74 -5.61 2.18
C MET A 313 12.93 -6.92 2.93
N MET A 314 13.97 -7.69 2.63
CA MET A 314 14.24 -8.96 3.29
C MET A 314 14.75 -8.78 4.73
N ASN A 315 15.78 -7.95 4.92
CA ASN A 315 16.54 -7.92 6.16
C ASN A 315 15.99 -6.93 7.19
N GLU A 316 15.47 -5.79 6.75
CA GLU A 316 14.95 -4.75 7.65
C GLU A 316 13.43 -4.82 7.80
N VAL A 317 12.71 -5.07 6.69
CA VAL A 317 11.25 -5.16 6.70
C VAL A 317 10.77 -6.55 7.08
N GLY A 318 11.42 -7.61 6.61
CA GLY A 318 11.07 -9.00 6.89
C GLY A 318 10.07 -9.59 5.89
N ILE A 319 10.09 -9.13 4.63
CA ILE A 319 9.36 -9.71 3.49
C ILE A 319 10.41 -10.39 2.60
N ASP A 320 10.42 -11.72 2.53
CA ASP A 320 11.53 -12.47 1.93
C ASP A 320 11.12 -13.74 1.15
N GLU A 321 9.81 -13.93 0.90
CA GLU A 321 9.31 -15.16 0.30
C GLU A 321 9.42 -15.15 -1.23
N GLN A 322 9.06 -14.04 -1.89
CA GLN A 322 9.06 -13.93 -3.35
C GLN A 322 9.50 -12.53 -3.81
N ILE A 323 10.16 -12.46 -4.98
CA ILE A 323 10.54 -11.23 -5.67
C ILE A 323 9.86 -11.25 -7.04
N ASN A 324 8.94 -10.32 -7.29
CA ASN A 324 8.29 -10.16 -8.60
C ASN A 324 8.97 -9.07 -9.41
N CYS A 325 9.50 -9.43 -10.59
CA CYS A 325 10.26 -8.55 -11.47
C CYS A 325 9.43 -8.12 -12.67
N TYR A 326 8.86 -6.92 -12.64
CA TYR A 326 8.06 -6.33 -13.71
C TYR A 326 8.94 -5.59 -14.70
N THR A 327 8.85 -5.76 -15.97
CA THR A 327 8.23 -6.79 -16.79
C THR A 327 8.90 -6.80 -18.18
N LEU A 328 8.86 -7.92 -18.88
CA LEU A 328 9.36 -8.01 -20.27
C LEU A 328 8.37 -7.45 -21.28
N ILE A 329 7.09 -7.39 -20.95
CA ILE A 329 5.99 -6.99 -21.85
C ILE A 329 5.19 -5.82 -21.29
N PRO A 330 5.81 -4.63 -21.11
CA PRO A 330 5.12 -3.43 -20.66
C PRO A 330 4.04 -2.97 -21.62
N TRP A 331 3.19 -2.04 -21.20
CA TRP A 331 2.17 -1.45 -22.07
C TRP A 331 2.75 -0.73 -23.29
N ALA A 332 3.90 -0.06 -23.12
CA ALA A 332 4.69 0.49 -24.21
C ALA A 332 5.95 -0.36 -24.42
N LEU A 333 6.03 -1.08 -25.55
CA LEU A 333 7.17 -1.95 -25.88
C LEU A 333 8.39 -1.12 -26.32
N ARG A 334 8.92 -0.35 -25.36
CA ARG A 334 10.02 0.58 -25.53
C ARG A 334 10.95 0.48 -24.33
N PHE A 335 12.19 0.04 -24.57
CA PHE A 335 13.16 -0.37 -23.53
C PHE A 335 14.38 0.53 -23.54
N ASP A 336 14.67 1.14 -22.41
CA ASP A 336 15.77 2.08 -22.24
C ASP A 336 17.11 1.40 -21.96
N TYR A 337 18.20 2.04 -22.41
CA TYR A 337 19.56 1.72 -22.06
C TYR A 337 20.46 2.95 -22.22
N PHE A 338 21.56 2.99 -21.50
CA PHE A 338 22.61 3.98 -21.72
C PHE A 338 23.56 3.47 -22.80
N ASP A 339 23.78 4.26 -23.84
CA ASP A 339 24.74 3.95 -24.92
C ASP A 339 26.05 4.70 -24.66
N GLU A 340 27.10 3.93 -24.35
CA GLU A 340 28.43 4.47 -24.06
C GLU A 340 28.99 5.23 -25.25
N ALA A 341 28.79 4.75 -26.48
CA ALA A 341 29.35 5.35 -27.68
C ALA A 341 28.78 6.76 -27.96
N THR A 342 27.50 6.98 -27.63
CA THR A 342 26.82 8.27 -27.86
C THR A 342 26.70 9.10 -26.59
N ASN A 343 27.01 8.52 -25.41
CA ASN A 343 26.83 9.11 -24.08
C ASN A 343 25.39 9.60 -23.85
N ARG A 344 24.39 8.77 -24.25
CA ARG A 344 22.98 9.12 -24.20
C ARG A 344 22.13 7.92 -23.77
N VAL A 345 20.98 8.22 -23.20
CA VAL A 345 19.92 7.22 -23.04
C VAL A 345 19.27 6.98 -24.40
N MET A 346 19.27 5.74 -24.83
CA MET A 346 18.68 5.26 -26.08
C MET A 346 17.54 4.29 -25.77
N PHE A 347 16.77 3.93 -26.78
CA PHE A 347 15.63 3.02 -26.65
C PHE A 347 15.65 1.97 -27.76
N VAL A 348 15.31 0.75 -27.36
CA VAL A 348 14.92 -0.32 -28.29
C VAL A 348 13.38 -0.34 -28.33
N GLU A 349 12.80 -0.18 -29.51
CA GLU A 349 11.37 -0.39 -29.76
C GLU A 349 11.24 -1.71 -30.52
N ALA A 350 10.73 -2.74 -29.85
CA ALA A 350 10.62 -4.08 -30.44
C ALA A 350 9.50 -4.89 -29.76
N LYS A 351 8.85 -5.72 -30.53
CA LYS A 351 7.82 -6.66 -30.04
C LYS A 351 8.45 -8.00 -29.65
N PRO A 352 7.86 -8.72 -28.70
CA PRO A 352 8.20 -10.12 -28.47
C PRO A 352 8.15 -10.93 -29.78
N GLY A 353 9.16 -11.77 -30.00
CA GLY A 353 9.38 -12.51 -31.23
C GLY A 353 10.26 -11.81 -32.28
N GLU A 354 10.58 -10.51 -32.09
CA GLU A 354 11.53 -9.81 -32.95
C GLU A 354 12.97 -10.00 -32.45
N ALA A 355 13.94 -10.12 -33.36
CA ALA A 355 15.33 -10.33 -33.02
C ALA A 355 15.92 -9.24 -32.10
N ALA A 356 15.49 -7.98 -32.26
CA ALA A 356 15.90 -6.87 -31.40
C ALA A 356 15.39 -7.03 -29.96
N TYR A 357 14.17 -7.55 -29.77
CA TYR A 357 13.61 -7.87 -28.48
C TYR A 357 14.39 -9.00 -27.78
N GLU A 358 14.65 -10.09 -28.53
CA GLU A 358 15.41 -11.23 -28.03
C GLU A 358 16.85 -10.84 -27.65
N ALA A 359 17.49 -10.00 -28.46
CA ALA A 359 18.85 -9.52 -28.20
C ALA A 359 18.92 -8.65 -26.92
N TYR A 360 17.94 -7.79 -26.72
CA TYR A 360 17.86 -6.90 -25.55
C TYR A 360 17.60 -7.70 -24.26
N TRP A 361 16.53 -8.51 -24.26
CA TRP A 361 16.10 -9.23 -23.06
C TRP A 361 16.91 -10.49 -22.78
N GLY A 362 17.30 -11.22 -23.83
CA GLY A 362 18.04 -12.49 -23.65
C GLY A 362 19.42 -12.30 -23.03
N SER A 363 20.16 -11.25 -23.42
CA SER A 363 21.46 -10.93 -22.79
C SER A 363 21.29 -10.54 -21.32
N PHE A 364 20.29 -9.69 -21.02
CA PHE A 364 19.98 -9.28 -19.66
C PHE A 364 19.56 -10.48 -18.78
N LEU A 365 18.63 -11.29 -19.22
CA LEU A 365 18.09 -12.37 -18.40
C LEU A 365 19.17 -13.43 -18.06
N LYS A 366 20.11 -13.71 -18.97
CA LYS A 366 21.25 -14.61 -18.68
C LYS A 366 22.16 -14.04 -17.57
N ASP A 367 22.49 -12.76 -17.67
CA ASP A 367 23.30 -12.10 -16.63
C ASP A 367 22.53 -12.00 -15.31
N PHE A 368 21.22 -11.67 -15.38
CA PHE A 368 20.36 -11.57 -14.22
C PHE A 368 20.19 -12.90 -13.49
N ALA A 369 20.02 -14.02 -14.24
CA ALA A 369 20.00 -15.36 -13.64
C ALA A 369 21.29 -15.66 -12.86
N ARG A 370 22.45 -15.35 -13.45
CA ARG A 370 23.76 -15.49 -12.78
C ARG A 370 23.79 -14.66 -11.49
N HIS A 371 23.43 -13.37 -11.57
CA HIS A 371 23.41 -12.45 -10.42
C HIS A 371 22.48 -12.96 -9.30
N LEU A 372 21.26 -13.37 -9.64
CA LEU A 372 20.29 -13.89 -8.68
C LEU A 372 20.79 -15.20 -8.02
N LYS A 373 21.45 -16.07 -8.77
CA LYS A 373 22.06 -17.32 -8.23
C LYS A 373 23.21 -16.99 -7.28
N GLU A 374 24.07 -16.03 -7.61
CA GLU A 374 25.13 -15.55 -6.74
C GLU A 374 24.61 -14.95 -5.42
N LYS A 375 23.46 -14.28 -5.46
CA LYS A 375 22.78 -13.72 -4.28
C LYS A 375 21.96 -14.75 -3.50
N GLY A 376 21.70 -15.94 -4.04
CA GLY A 376 20.80 -16.92 -3.45
C GLY A 376 19.32 -16.54 -3.54
N TRP A 377 18.96 -15.69 -4.52
CA TRP A 377 17.59 -15.18 -4.71
C TRP A 377 16.87 -15.80 -5.90
N PHE A 378 17.53 -16.58 -6.73
CA PHE A 378 16.98 -17.11 -7.97
C PHE A 378 15.68 -17.91 -7.74
N GLU A 379 15.67 -18.80 -6.75
CA GLU A 379 14.51 -19.63 -6.43
C GLU A 379 13.31 -18.85 -5.88
N LYS A 380 13.53 -17.64 -5.42
CA LYS A 380 12.49 -16.72 -4.92
C LYS A 380 12.02 -15.73 -5.98
N THR A 381 12.70 -15.63 -7.11
CA THR A 381 12.43 -14.62 -8.13
C THR A 381 11.52 -15.15 -9.21
N THR A 382 10.51 -14.35 -9.56
CA THR A 382 9.67 -14.55 -10.72
C THR A 382 9.85 -13.40 -11.71
N ILE A 383 9.83 -13.71 -12.99
CA ILE A 383 9.64 -12.71 -14.03
C ILE A 383 8.12 -12.47 -14.16
N ALA A 384 7.68 -11.26 -13.87
CA ALA A 384 6.27 -10.94 -13.74
C ALA A 384 5.69 -10.38 -15.05
N MET A 385 4.50 -10.83 -15.39
CA MET A 385 3.69 -10.35 -16.50
C MET A 385 2.39 -9.75 -15.96
N ASP A 386 1.85 -8.80 -16.69
CA ASP A 386 0.56 -8.16 -16.43
C ASP A 386 -0.43 -8.52 -17.55
N GLU A 387 -1.64 -7.96 -17.54
CA GLU A 387 -2.77 -8.20 -18.46
C GLU A 387 -2.41 -7.95 -19.93
N ARG A 388 -1.70 -8.87 -20.56
CA ARG A 388 -1.28 -8.77 -21.97
C ARG A 388 -1.95 -9.86 -22.82
N GLY A 389 -1.91 -9.70 -24.13
CA GLY A 389 -2.40 -10.72 -25.05
C GLY A 389 -1.57 -12.01 -24.99
N LEU A 390 -2.23 -13.14 -25.21
CA LEU A 390 -1.59 -14.47 -25.14
C LEU A 390 -0.38 -14.60 -26.06
N ASP A 391 -0.45 -14.07 -27.27
CA ASP A 391 0.61 -14.11 -28.28
C ASP A 391 1.92 -13.48 -27.78
N VAL A 392 1.84 -12.27 -27.23
CA VAL A 392 3.04 -11.60 -26.68
C VAL A 392 3.55 -12.28 -25.42
N MET A 393 2.68 -12.86 -24.59
CA MET A 393 3.08 -13.63 -23.41
C MET A 393 3.83 -14.91 -23.80
N GLN A 394 3.37 -15.64 -24.83
CA GLN A 394 4.03 -16.84 -25.33
C GLN A 394 5.44 -16.55 -25.86
N GLU A 395 5.61 -15.46 -26.61
CA GLU A 395 6.93 -15.08 -27.12
C GLU A 395 7.86 -14.62 -25.98
N ALA A 396 7.34 -13.87 -24.98
CA ALA A 396 8.12 -13.50 -23.82
C ALA A 396 8.57 -14.73 -23.01
N LEU A 397 7.69 -15.72 -22.82
CA LEU A 397 8.02 -16.99 -22.17
C LEU A 397 9.16 -17.72 -22.86
N LYS A 398 9.20 -17.75 -24.20
CA LYS A 398 10.32 -18.33 -24.95
C LYS A 398 11.65 -17.64 -24.61
N VAL A 399 11.67 -16.32 -24.55
CA VAL A 399 12.90 -15.56 -24.20
C VAL A 399 13.35 -15.83 -22.78
N ILE A 400 12.39 -15.90 -21.84
CA ILE A 400 12.68 -16.22 -20.43
C ILE A 400 13.28 -17.62 -20.31
N LYS A 401 12.62 -18.62 -20.91
CA LYS A 401 13.05 -20.02 -20.83
C LYS A 401 14.33 -20.31 -21.62
N ASN A 402 14.59 -19.58 -22.70
CA ASN A 402 15.86 -19.64 -23.44
C ASN A 402 17.04 -19.02 -22.66
N ALA A 403 16.77 -18.06 -21.78
CA ALA A 403 17.81 -17.48 -20.95
C ALA A 403 18.18 -18.42 -19.79
N ASP A 404 17.18 -18.94 -19.09
CA ASP A 404 17.31 -19.98 -18.06
C ASP A 404 15.97 -20.71 -17.92
N PRO A 405 15.91 -22.05 -18.15
CA PRO A 405 14.68 -22.82 -18.13
C PRO A 405 14.03 -22.87 -16.73
N ASP A 406 14.80 -22.64 -15.67
CA ASP A 406 14.35 -22.70 -14.29
C ASP A 406 13.76 -21.39 -13.78
N PHE A 407 13.80 -20.31 -14.59
CA PHE A 407 13.11 -19.08 -14.21
C PHE A 407 11.64 -19.34 -13.92
N LYS A 408 11.19 -18.92 -12.76
CA LYS A 408 9.77 -18.88 -12.42
C LYS A 408 9.11 -17.66 -13.08
N VAL A 409 7.84 -17.81 -13.42
CA VAL A 409 7.04 -16.73 -14.05
C VAL A 409 5.78 -16.51 -13.25
N SER A 410 5.43 -15.24 -13.03
CA SER A 410 4.15 -14.82 -12.45
C SER A 410 3.30 -14.07 -13.46
N LEU A 411 1.98 -14.18 -13.33
CA LEU A 411 1.01 -13.47 -14.14
C LEU A 411 -0.11 -12.92 -13.25
N ALA A 412 -0.36 -11.61 -13.34
CA ALA A 412 -1.59 -11.00 -12.89
C ALA A 412 -2.46 -10.68 -14.12
N GLY A 413 -3.58 -11.41 -14.31
CA GLY A 413 -4.37 -11.23 -15.52
C GLY A 413 -5.40 -12.33 -15.74
N ASN A 414 -5.65 -12.66 -17.01
CA ASN A 414 -6.63 -13.65 -17.41
C ASN A 414 -6.05 -15.08 -17.40
N TYR A 415 -6.95 -16.05 -17.28
CA TYR A 415 -6.58 -17.46 -17.40
C TYR A 415 -6.33 -17.82 -18.88
N HIS A 416 -5.16 -18.42 -19.15
CA HIS A 416 -4.78 -18.93 -20.47
C HIS A 416 -4.26 -20.37 -20.32
N PRO A 417 -5.03 -21.39 -20.77
CA PRO A 417 -4.64 -22.78 -20.62
C PRO A 417 -3.33 -23.12 -21.35
N GLU A 418 -2.99 -22.36 -22.40
CA GLU A 418 -1.80 -22.58 -23.24
C GLU A 418 -0.48 -22.31 -22.52
N ILE A 419 -0.50 -21.44 -21.52
CA ILE A 419 0.69 -21.02 -20.76
C ILE A 419 0.59 -21.34 -19.26
N GLU A 420 -0.56 -21.82 -18.79
CA GLU A 420 -0.82 -22.03 -17.36
C GLU A 420 0.24 -22.93 -16.69
N ALA A 421 0.70 -23.96 -17.42
CA ALA A 421 1.71 -24.87 -16.93
C ALA A 421 3.08 -24.20 -16.66
N ASP A 422 3.41 -23.13 -17.37
CA ASP A 422 4.66 -22.37 -17.24
C ASP A 422 4.60 -21.34 -16.08
N LEU A 423 3.40 -21.05 -15.56
CA LEU A 423 3.20 -20.04 -14.53
C LEU A 423 3.37 -20.65 -13.13
N TYR A 424 4.33 -20.13 -12.37
CA TYR A 424 4.50 -20.46 -10.96
C TYR A 424 3.44 -19.77 -10.10
N ASP A 425 3.24 -18.47 -10.28
CA ASP A 425 2.25 -17.67 -9.58
C ASP A 425 1.23 -17.13 -10.58
N LEU A 426 -0.04 -17.48 -10.40
CA LEU A 426 -1.14 -17.06 -11.25
C LEU A 426 -2.21 -16.36 -10.41
N CYS A 427 -2.33 -15.05 -10.64
CA CYS A 427 -3.30 -14.18 -9.99
C CYS A 427 -4.37 -13.75 -11.00
N LEU A 428 -5.61 -14.21 -10.81
CA LEU A 428 -6.73 -13.90 -11.70
C LEU A 428 -7.48 -12.64 -11.23
N ALA A 429 -8.01 -11.87 -12.19
CA ALA A 429 -8.88 -10.76 -11.88
C ALA A 429 -10.13 -11.24 -11.12
N PHE A 430 -10.56 -10.47 -10.11
CA PHE A 430 -11.74 -10.79 -9.30
C PHE A 430 -12.97 -10.95 -10.21
N GLY A 431 -13.77 -12.00 -9.95
CA GLY A 431 -14.89 -12.38 -10.81
C GLY A 431 -14.55 -13.44 -11.86
N HIS A 432 -13.27 -13.68 -12.12
CA HIS A 432 -12.81 -14.82 -12.92
C HIS A 432 -12.52 -16.02 -12.02
N ASN A 433 -12.82 -17.22 -12.50
CA ASN A 433 -12.60 -18.45 -11.74
C ASN A 433 -11.55 -19.33 -12.43
N PHE A 434 -10.75 -20.02 -11.64
CA PHE A 434 -9.96 -21.13 -12.14
C PHE A 434 -10.89 -22.24 -12.65
N PRO A 435 -10.60 -22.85 -13.81
CA PRO A 435 -11.32 -24.04 -14.25
C PRO A 435 -11.25 -25.15 -13.20
N ASP A 436 -12.26 -26.03 -13.20
CA ASP A 436 -12.37 -27.15 -12.26
C ASP A 436 -11.09 -27.99 -12.21
N GLY A 437 -10.61 -28.26 -11.00
CA GLY A 437 -9.42 -29.07 -10.74
C GLY A 437 -8.08 -28.37 -10.97
N VAL A 438 -8.02 -27.21 -11.65
CA VAL A 438 -6.76 -26.49 -11.93
C VAL A 438 -6.10 -26.03 -10.63
N LYS A 439 -6.86 -25.36 -9.75
CA LYS A 439 -6.31 -24.89 -8.46
C LYS A 439 -5.74 -26.01 -7.61
N ALA A 440 -6.47 -27.13 -7.50
CA ALA A 440 -6.01 -28.28 -6.72
C ALA A 440 -4.76 -28.97 -7.34
N ARG A 441 -4.65 -29.00 -8.68
CA ARG A 441 -3.45 -29.48 -9.36
C ARG A 441 -2.27 -28.56 -9.10
N ARG A 442 -2.42 -27.25 -9.28
CA ARG A 442 -1.38 -26.25 -9.03
C ARG A 442 -0.86 -26.29 -7.59
N GLU A 443 -1.76 -26.47 -6.62
CA GLU A 443 -1.41 -26.61 -5.20
C GLU A 443 -0.52 -27.85 -4.97
N LYS A 444 -0.84 -29.01 -5.58
CA LYS A 444 0.00 -30.20 -5.52
C LYS A 444 1.38 -30.02 -6.17
N GLU A 445 1.48 -29.15 -7.16
CA GLU A 445 2.73 -28.77 -7.84
C GLU A 445 3.51 -27.68 -7.08
N GLY A 446 3.01 -27.20 -5.94
CA GLY A 446 3.62 -26.12 -5.16
C GLY A 446 3.52 -24.75 -5.84
N LYS A 447 2.56 -24.57 -6.74
CA LYS A 447 2.31 -23.33 -7.46
C LYS A 447 1.27 -22.48 -6.76
N ILE A 448 1.40 -21.15 -6.88
CA ILE A 448 0.54 -20.15 -6.25
C ILE A 448 -0.64 -19.84 -7.16
N SER A 449 -1.83 -19.72 -6.56
CA SER A 449 -3.08 -19.37 -7.24
C SER A 449 -3.87 -18.38 -6.37
N THR A 450 -4.00 -17.15 -6.84
CA THR A 450 -4.64 -16.05 -6.13
C THR A 450 -5.64 -15.32 -7.01
N VAL A 451 -6.29 -14.32 -6.46
CA VAL A 451 -7.15 -13.38 -7.19
C VAL A 451 -6.80 -11.96 -6.79
N TYR A 452 -6.92 -11.01 -7.71
CA TYR A 452 -6.73 -9.59 -7.43
C TYR A 452 -7.98 -8.78 -7.71
N THR A 453 -8.07 -7.65 -7.03
CA THR A 453 -9.06 -6.61 -7.30
C THR A 453 -8.34 -5.31 -7.55
N CYS A 454 -8.85 -4.49 -8.43
CA CYS A 454 -8.37 -3.13 -8.72
C CYS A 454 -9.44 -2.09 -8.39
#